data_0f6ea2b35b599e45081bafbc01efc394
#
_entry.id   0f6ea2b35b599e45081bafbc01efc394
#
_cell.length_a   1.000
_cell.length_b   1.000
_cell.length_c   1.000
_cell.angle_alpha   90.00
_cell.angle_beta   90.00
_cell.angle_gamma   90.00
#
_symmetry.space_group_name_H-M   'P 1'
#
loop_
_entity.id
_entity.type
_entity.pdbx_description
1 polymer ?
#
loop_
_entity_poly.entity_id
_entity_poly.type
_entity_poly.pdbx_seq_one_letter_code
_entity_poly.pdbx_strand_id
1 'polypeptide(L)'
;DREIIADKRDTFFADYPEFATGVDSNKVTDVNKNKKEEIHVRKAVYSELKELWERINHKYYLFYDVDLSDEIPQALHEILRRSGIFGNVTLYSHRDQVATEGNAMVIREDSGVSYSIKRPIPYNEFLKRISQQTSIPIKELHKAMCELSMEKDIPDEYINEYSVANIVSAFTDLRIEKMQTRFKYKRSAQPVTETTLTYKDGSPRDVIKQGNVGTKFAEGTPSDKYLYDKIVFDSPLEKANIMTDIDEVVVYGKIPKSSVAIPTIVGENYSPDFMYVVKHKDGTKELNIVVETKLVENKSTLRGIEDAKIKCAEAFFKQLTIDGYTVSFHTQLSNKKVKQIIDDVIAG
;
A
#
# COMPACT_ATOMS: atom_id res chain seq x y z
N ASP A 1 -19.82 17.09 8.07
CA ASP A 1 -20.27 16.54 6.78
C ASP A 1 -20.69 15.06 6.87
N ARG A 2 -20.08 14.23 7.75
CA ARG A 2 -20.49 12.82 7.94
C ARG A 2 -21.79 12.65 8.73
N GLU A 3 -22.05 13.52 9.69
CA GLU A 3 -23.33 13.52 10.45
C GLU A 3 -24.50 13.94 9.58
N ILE A 4 -24.31 14.92 8.69
CA ILE A 4 -25.33 15.37 7.73
C ILE A 4 -25.69 14.27 6.73
N ILE A 5 -24.74 13.40 6.35
CA ILE A 5 -24.98 12.29 5.43
C ILE A 5 -25.76 11.16 6.15
N ALA A 6 -25.50 10.91 7.42
CA ALA A 6 -26.25 9.91 8.21
C ALA A 6 -27.72 10.30 8.41
N ASP A 7 -27.99 11.54 8.82
CA ASP A 7 -29.35 12.08 8.99
C ASP A 7 -30.17 12.08 7.67
N LYS A 8 -29.52 12.46 6.56
CA LYS A 8 -30.17 12.46 5.23
C LYS A 8 -30.40 11.05 4.69
N ARG A 9 -29.60 10.07 5.11
CA ARG A 9 -29.76 8.68 4.68
C ARG A 9 -31.06 8.08 5.19
N ASP A 10 -31.38 8.28 6.46
CA ASP A 10 -32.61 7.74 7.05
C ASP A 10 -33.85 8.41 6.45
N THR A 11 -33.77 9.72 6.18
CA THR A 11 -34.82 10.45 5.44
C THR A 11 -34.94 9.93 4.00
N PHE A 12 -33.84 9.70 3.30
CA PHE A 12 -33.84 9.17 1.94
C PHE A 12 -34.47 7.77 1.86
N PHE A 13 -34.17 6.87 2.79
CA PHE A 13 -34.77 5.53 2.81
C PHE A 13 -36.24 5.53 3.31
N ALA A 14 -36.67 6.56 4.06
CA ALA A 14 -38.07 6.75 4.40
C ALA A 14 -38.87 7.22 3.17
N ASP A 15 -38.28 8.08 2.33
CA ASP A 15 -38.93 8.58 1.11
C ASP A 15 -38.86 7.58 -0.06
N TYR A 16 -37.85 6.70 -0.06
CA TYR A 16 -37.59 5.73 -1.14
C TYR A 16 -37.32 4.32 -0.56
N PRO A 17 -38.33 3.65 0.00
CA PRO A 17 -38.17 2.34 0.66
C PRO A 17 -37.69 1.22 -0.28
N GLU A 18 -37.87 1.36 -1.58
CA GLU A 18 -37.39 0.41 -2.59
C GLU A 18 -35.85 0.31 -2.64
N PHE A 19 -35.13 1.37 -2.25
CA PHE A 19 -33.68 1.34 -2.15
C PHE A 19 -33.17 0.77 -0.83
N ALA A 20 -34.01 0.72 0.20
CA ALA A 20 -33.65 0.13 1.49
C ALA A 20 -33.57 -1.41 1.43
N THR A 21 -34.32 -2.04 0.53
CA THR A 21 -34.40 -3.50 0.42
C THR A 21 -33.17 -4.16 -0.24
N GLY A 22 -32.31 -3.38 -0.90
CA GLY A 22 -31.08 -3.87 -1.51
C GLY A 22 -29.82 -3.77 -0.65
N VAL A 23 -29.89 -3.05 0.49
CA VAL A 23 -28.75 -2.86 1.40
C VAL A 23 -28.96 -3.80 2.59
N ASP A 24 -28.40 -5.01 2.50
CA ASP A 24 -28.26 -5.88 3.65
C ASP A 24 -27.39 -5.14 4.68
N SER A 25 -28.05 -4.57 5.70
CA SER A 25 -27.42 -3.78 6.78
C SER A 25 -26.34 -4.57 7.52
N ASN A 26 -26.37 -5.90 7.43
CA ASN A 26 -25.35 -6.79 7.99
C ASN A 26 -24.08 -6.86 7.13
N LYS A 27 -24.09 -6.34 5.89
CA LYS A 27 -22.89 -6.29 5.02
C LYS A 27 -22.10 -4.99 5.13
N VAL A 28 -22.67 -3.93 5.70
CA VAL A 28 -21.98 -2.67 5.94
C VAL A 28 -21.35 -2.72 7.32
N THR A 29 -20.15 -3.24 7.40
CA THR A 29 -19.37 -3.21 8.64
C THR A 29 -18.84 -1.78 8.86
N ASP A 30 -19.16 -1.16 9.98
CA ASP A 30 -18.56 0.11 10.38
C ASP A 30 -17.08 -0.12 10.67
N VAL A 31 -16.24 0.15 9.66
CA VAL A 31 -14.79 0.02 9.74
C VAL A 31 -14.19 0.85 10.87
N ASN A 32 -14.83 1.96 11.27
CA ASN A 32 -14.36 2.81 12.36
C ASN A 32 -14.67 2.20 13.75
N LYS A 33 -15.77 1.46 13.88
CA LYS A 33 -16.14 0.75 15.11
C LYS A 33 -15.14 -0.37 15.39
N ASN A 34 -14.85 -1.20 14.38
CA ASN A 34 -13.92 -2.32 14.48
C ASN A 34 -12.45 -1.86 14.71
N LYS A 35 -12.06 -0.67 14.24
CA LYS A 35 -10.71 -0.12 14.47
C LYS A 35 -10.39 0.14 15.94
N LYS A 36 -11.39 0.23 16.82
CA LYS A 36 -11.23 0.52 18.25
C LYS A 36 -11.15 -0.74 19.12
N GLU A 37 -11.50 -1.91 18.59
CA GLU A 37 -11.42 -3.15 19.35
C GLU A 37 -9.97 -3.53 19.62
N GLU A 38 -9.75 -4.16 20.76
CA GLU A 38 -8.46 -4.62 21.22
C GLU A 38 -8.25 -6.09 20.90
N ILE A 39 -7.04 -6.43 20.50
CA ILE A 39 -6.58 -7.79 20.31
C ILE A 39 -5.38 -8.05 21.20
N HIS A 40 -5.29 -9.24 21.80
CA HIS A 40 -4.20 -9.60 22.68
C HIS A 40 -3.07 -10.25 21.89
N VAL A 41 -1.85 -9.87 22.26
CA VAL A 41 -0.62 -10.47 21.74
C VAL A 41 -0.24 -11.65 22.62
N ARG A 42 -0.10 -12.84 22.03
CA ARG A 42 0.33 -14.04 22.74
C ARG A 42 1.83 -14.00 23.00
N LYS A 43 2.25 -13.66 24.21
CA LYS A 43 3.67 -13.48 24.60
C LYS A 43 4.53 -14.71 24.36
N ALA A 44 3.98 -15.90 24.58
CA ALA A 44 4.68 -17.16 24.31
C ALA A 44 5.01 -17.31 22.82
N VAL A 45 4.06 -17.00 21.93
CA VAL A 45 4.25 -17.02 20.46
C VAL A 45 5.24 -15.92 20.05
N TYR A 46 5.13 -14.72 20.64
CA TYR A 46 6.06 -13.64 20.34
C TYR A 46 7.51 -14.01 20.71
N SER A 47 7.74 -14.76 21.80
CA SER A 47 9.11 -15.14 22.20
C SER A 47 9.83 -15.96 21.11
N GLU A 48 9.11 -16.80 20.39
CA GLU A 48 9.64 -17.57 19.26
C GLU A 48 9.80 -16.70 17.98
N LEU A 49 8.97 -15.66 17.81
CA LEU A 49 9.07 -14.71 16.70
C LEU A 49 10.07 -13.58 16.93
N LYS A 50 10.57 -13.42 18.18
CA LYS A 50 11.32 -12.23 18.62
C LYS A 50 12.52 -11.95 17.75
N GLU A 51 13.34 -12.95 17.46
CA GLU A 51 14.56 -12.76 16.67
C GLU A 51 14.24 -12.31 15.26
N LEU A 52 13.27 -12.97 14.59
CA LEU A 52 12.80 -12.55 13.27
C LEU A 52 12.27 -11.11 13.30
N TRP A 53 11.42 -10.80 14.28
CA TRP A 53 10.85 -9.47 14.45
C TRP A 53 11.91 -8.38 14.61
N GLU A 54 12.87 -8.58 15.52
CA GLU A 54 13.94 -7.62 15.77
C GLU A 54 14.80 -7.37 14.52
N ARG A 55 14.94 -8.36 13.64
CA ARG A 55 15.71 -8.22 12.40
C ARG A 55 14.94 -7.48 11.31
N ILE A 56 13.69 -7.81 11.08
CA ILE A 56 12.90 -7.21 10.00
C ILE A 56 12.43 -5.78 10.32
N ASN A 57 12.36 -5.39 11.59
CA ASN A 57 11.97 -4.03 11.98
C ASN A 57 13.15 -3.05 12.11
N HIS A 58 14.38 -3.48 11.83
CA HIS A 58 15.52 -2.57 11.76
C HIS A 58 15.30 -1.53 10.66
N LYS A 59 15.76 -0.30 10.94
CA LYS A 59 15.71 0.76 9.95
C LYS A 59 16.83 0.63 8.93
N TYR A 60 16.47 0.74 7.68
CA TYR A 60 17.38 0.78 6.54
C TYR A 60 17.15 2.06 5.74
N TYR A 61 18.19 2.54 5.10
CA TYR A 61 18.12 3.58 4.09
C TYR A 61 18.20 2.92 2.72
N LEU A 62 17.35 3.39 1.82
CA LEU A 62 17.48 3.12 0.40
C LEU A 62 18.37 4.23 -0.18
N PHE A 63 19.42 3.86 -0.86
CA PHE A 63 20.27 4.80 -1.58
C PHE A 63 20.49 4.33 -3.01
N TYR A 64 20.66 5.29 -3.89
CA TYR A 64 20.91 5.02 -5.28
C TYR A 64 22.42 4.99 -5.52
N ASP A 65 22.89 3.95 -6.22
CA ASP A 65 24.31 3.76 -6.56
C ASP A 65 24.58 4.41 -7.93
N VAL A 66 24.09 5.64 -8.11
CA VAL A 66 24.18 6.38 -9.39
C VAL A 66 24.26 7.87 -9.09
N ASP A 67 25.13 8.57 -9.78
CA ASP A 67 25.09 10.02 -9.82
C ASP A 67 23.93 10.46 -10.73
N LEU A 68 22.86 10.95 -10.13
CA LEU A 68 21.65 11.40 -10.82
C LEU A 68 21.67 12.91 -11.08
N SER A 69 22.77 13.61 -10.78
CA SER A 69 22.85 15.06 -10.91
C SER A 69 22.52 15.55 -12.32
N ASP A 70 22.89 14.78 -13.34
CA ASP A 70 22.63 15.11 -14.74
C ASP A 70 21.34 14.45 -15.29
N GLU A 71 20.96 13.27 -14.76
CA GLU A 71 19.78 12.55 -15.24
C GLU A 71 18.46 13.17 -14.77
N ILE A 72 18.40 13.71 -13.55
CA ILE A 72 17.18 14.33 -13.00
C ILE A 72 16.74 15.57 -13.80
N PRO A 73 17.60 16.54 -14.12
CA PRO A 73 17.22 17.68 -14.94
C PRO A 73 16.70 17.27 -16.32
N GLN A 74 17.37 16.33 -17.00
CA GLN A 74 16.94 15.85 -18.32
C GLN A 74 15.57 15.16 -18.25
N ALA A 75 15.39 14.28 -17.27
CA ALA A 75 14.13 13.60 -17.04
C ALA A 75 12.98 14.57 -16.72
N LEU A 76 13.25 15.60 -15.91
CA LEU A 76 12.27 16.63 -15.58
C LEU A 76 11.89 17.43 -16.83
N HIS A 77 12.84 17.80 -17.67
CA HIS A 77 12.57 18.46 -18.95
C HIS A 77 11.69 17.62 -19.88
N GLU A 78 11.98 16.33 -20.00
CA GLU A 78 11.17 15.41 -20.80
C GLU A 78 9.74 15.30 -20.28
N ILE A 79 9.56 15.18 -18.96
CA ILE A 79 8.23 15.05 -18.33
C ILE A 79 7.42 16.32 -18.54
N LEU A 80 7.98 17.48 -18.26
CA LEU A 80 7.26 18.74 -18.35
C LEU A 80 6.82 19.10 -19.77
N ARG A 81 7.48 18.54 -20.81
CA ARG A 81 7.12 18.73 -22.23
C ARG A 81 6.05 17.74 -22.73
N ARG A 82 5.72 16.70 -21.96
CA ARG A 82 4.71 15.71 -22.38
C ARG A 82 3.35 16.37 -22.56
N SER A 83 2.63 15.93 -23.59
CA SER A 83 1.24 16.32 -23.77
C SER A 83 0.39 15.86 -22.59
N GLY A 84 -0.53 16.72 -22.11
CA GLY A 84 -1.45 16.39 -21.03
C GLY A 84 -0.87 16.53 -19.62
N ILE A 85 0.42 16.86 -19.44
CA ILE A 85 1.01 17.13 -18.11
C ILE A 85 0.35 18.33 -17.45
N PHE A 86 0.17 19.42 -18.22
CA PHE A 86 -0.53 20.61 -17.77
C PHE A 86 -1.96 20.63 -18.30
N GLY A 87 -2.92 20.90 -17.44
CA GLY A 87 -4.33 20.94 -17.81
C GLY A 87 -5.24 21.19 -16.63
N ASN A 88 -6.54 21.01 -16.89
CA ASN A 88 -7.58 21.12 -15.86
C ASN A 88 -8.37 19.81 -15.75
N VAL A 89 -8.96 19.55 -14.59
CA VAL A 89 -9.92 18.45 -14.42
C VAL A 89 -11.15 18.74 -15.29
N THR A 90 -11.52 17.78 -16.12
CA THR A 90 -12.75 17.85 -16.92
C THR A 90 -13.78 16.91 -16.31
N LEU A 91 -14.92 17.45 -15.87
CA LEU A 91 -16.07 16.66 -15.44
C LEU A 91 -17.02 16.50 -16.62
N TYR A 92 -17.46 15.26 -16.83
CA TYR A 92 -18.51 14.92 -17.78
C TYR A 92 -19.80 14.68 -17.02
N SER A 93 -20.86 15.42 -17.35
CA SER A 93 -22.21 15.16 -16.84
C SER A 93 -23.00 14.44 -17.92
N HIS A 94 -23.33 13.16 -17.70
CA HIS A 94 -24.31 12.44 -18.50
C HIS A 94 -25.67 12.52 -17.83
N ARG A 95 -26.72 12.84 -18.61
CA ARG A 95 -28.12 12.66 -18.20
C ARG A 95 -28.76 11.65 -19.13
N ASP A 96 -29.08 10.49 -18.59
CA ASP A 96 -29.90 9.51 -19.29
C ASP A 96 -31.36 9.79 -19.02
N GLN A 97 -32.16 9.99 -20.06
CA GLN A 97 -33.60 10.06 -19.96
C GLN A 97 -34.17 8.66 -20.13
N VAL A 98 -34.83 8.17 -19.10
CA VAL A 98 -35.59 6.92 -19.17
C VAL A 98 -36.99 7.24 -19.66
N ALA A 99 -37.34 6.81 -20.87
CA ALA A 99 -38.67 6.93 -21.43
C ALA A 99 -39.35 5.55 -21.52
N THR A 100 -40.64 5.51 -21.21
CA THR A 100 -41.44 4.28 -21.38
C THR A 100 -42.15 4.35 -22.72
N GLU A 101 -41.81 3.48 -23.64
CA GLU A 101 -42.54 3.32 -24.92
C GLU A 101 -43.27 1.96 -24.87
N GLY A 102 -44.58 2.01 -24.60
CA GLY A 102 -45.39 0.81 -24.41
C GLY A 102 -44.99 0.04 -23.14
N ASN A 103 -44.65 -1.25 -23.26
CA ASN A 103 -44.14 -2.09 -22.17
C ASN A 103 -42.60 -2.15 -22.12
N ALA A 104 -41.89 -1.36 -22.91
CA ALA A 104 -40.42 -1.34 -22.92
C ALA A 104 -39.88 -0.06 -22.32
N MET A 105 -38.82 -0.19 -21.54
CA MET A 105 -38.02 0.91 -21.01
C MET A 105 -36.93 1.25 -22.06
N VAL A 106 -36.95 2.47 -22.56
CA VAL A 106 -35.95 2.94 -23.55
C VAL A 106 -35.08 4.01 -22.87
N ILE A 107 -33.77 3.79 -22.81
CA ILE A 107 -32.81 4.76 -22.35
C ILE A 107 -32.42 5.64 -23.58
N ARG A 108 -32.73 6.92 -23.48
CA ARG A 108 -32.25 7.90 -24.48
C ARG A 108 -31.05 8.62 -23.88
N GLU A 109 -29.87 8.40 -24.47
CA GLU A 109 -28.67 9.15 -24.14
C GLU A 109 -28.83 10.60 -24.57
N ASP A 110 -28.73 11.55 -23.64
CA ASP A 110 -28.65 12.96 -23.93
C ASP A 110 -27.17 13.37 -24.06
N SER A 111 -26.85 14.31 -24.93
CA SER A 111 -25.49 14.80 -25.14
C SER A 111 -24.91 15.35 -23.82
N GLY A 112 -23.91 14.65 -23.28
CA GLY A 112 -23.25 15.07 -22.05
C GLY A 112 -22.56 16.44 -22.19
N VAL A 113 -22.61 17.24 -21.12
CA VAL A 113 -21.91 18.51 -21.04
C VAL A 113 -20.61 18.32 -20.27
N SER A 114 -19.49 18.76 -20.86
CA SER A 114 -18.20 18.76 -20.18
C SER A 114 -17.92 20.09 -19.50
N TYR A 115 -17.45 20.04 -18.25
CA TYR A 115 -17.06 21.21 -17.47
C TYR A 115 -15.58 21.11 -17.11
N SER A 116 -14.80 22.13 -17.47
CA SER A 116 -13.42 22.26 -16.99
C SER A 116 -13.39 23.00 -15.67
N ILE A 117 -12.77 22.38 -14.66
CA ILE A 117 -12.62 22.98 -13.32
C ILE A 117 -11.30 23.71 -13.28
N LYS A 118 -11.36 25.04 -13.19
CA LYS A 118 -10.20 25.92 -13.04
C LYS A 118 -9.98 26.23 -11.55
N ARG A 119 -8.97 25.62 -10.94
CA ARG A 119 -8.58 25.87 -9.53
C ARG A 119 -7.06 26.05 -9.45
N PRO A 120 -6.54 27.22 -9.85
CA PRO A 120 -5.12 27.49 -9.75
C PRO A 120 -4.68 27.56 -8.27
N ILE A 121 -3.44 27.16 -8.02
CA ILE A 121 -2.76 27.30 -6.73
C ILE A 121 -1.57 28.26 -6.88
N PRO A 122 -1.08 28.88 -5.79
CA PRO A 122 0.11 29.73 -5.86
C PRO A 122 1.32 28.96 -6.39
N TYR A 123 2.12 29.56 -7.24
CA TYR A 123 3.25 28.93 -7.90
C TYR A 123 4.27 28.33 -6.91
N ASN A 124 4.56 29.01 -5.81
CA ASN A 124 5.42 28.49 -4.76
C ASN A 124 4.86 27.23 -4.10
N GLU A 125 3.54 27.16 -3.93
CA GLU A 125 2.86 25.98 -3.38
C GLU A 125 2.86 24.84 -4.40
N PHE A 126 2.69 25.12 -5.68
CA PHE A 126 2.81 24.15 -6.77
C PHE A 126 4.18 23.45 -6.74
N LEU A 127 5.27 24.21 -6.72
CA LEU A 127 6.64 23.67 -6.67
C LEU A 127 6.88 22.86 -5.38
N LYS A 128 6.38 23.37 -4.23
CA LYS A 128 6.51 22.72 -2.94
C LYS A 128 5.83 21.35 -2.92
N ARG A 129 4.62 21.22 -3.45
CA ARG A 129 3.87 19.96 -3.52
C ARG A 129 4.55 18.91 -4.39
N ILE A 130 5.07 19.33 -5.56
CA ILE A 130 5.86 18.44 -6.41
C ILE A 130 7.13 18.01 -5.68
N SER A 131 7.88 18.95 -5.10
CA SER A 131 9.11 18.67 -4.36
C SER A 131 8.91 17.69 -3.20
N GLN A 132 7.83 17.86 -2.42
CA GLN A 132 7.52 17.00 -1.29
C GLN A 132 7.23 15.55 -1.71
N GLN A 133 6.60 15.35 -2.86
CA GLN A 133 6.21 14.02 -3.34
C GLN A 133 7.30 13.35 -4.19
N THR A 134 8.14 14.12 -4.86
CA THR A 134 9.21 13.60 -5.74
C THR A 134 10.58 13.61 -5.12
N SER A 135 10.79 14.39 -4.05
CA SER A 135 12.09 14.71 -3.45
C SER A 135 13.04 15.48 -4.40
N ILE A 136 12.52 16.07 -5.49
CA ILE A 136 13.29 16.95 -6.36
C ILE A 136 13.44 18.30 -5.66
N PRO A 137 14.66 18.89 -5.61
CA PRO A 137 14.86 20.22 -5.05
C PRO A 137 14.01 21.27 -5.76
N ILE A 138 13.38 22.18 -5.00
CA ILE A 138 12.54 23.27 -5.55
C ILE A 138 13.32 24.11 -6.58
N LYS A 139 14.62 24.31 -6.35
CA LYS A 139 15.48 25.04 -7.27
C LYS A 139 15.54 24.41 -8.66
N GLU A 140 15.65 23.08 -8.74
CA GLU A 140 15.70 22.37 -10.02
C GLU A 140 14.33 22.37 -10.70
N LEU A 141 13.24 22.22 -9.94
CA LEU A 141 11.88 22.37 -10.46
C LEU A 141 11.64 23.76 -11.05
N HIS A 142 12.04 24.81 -10.32
CA HIS A 142 11.91 26.19 -10.78
C HIS A 142 12.71 26.45 -12.05
N LYS A 143 13.97 25.98 -12.10
CA LYS A 143 14.81 26.09 -13.29
C LYS A 143 14.15 25.45 -14.50
N ALA A 144 13.69 24.21 -14.39
CA ALA A 144 13.03 23.49 -15.48
C ALA A 144 11.73 24.18 -15.93
N MET A 145 10.95 24.74 -14.99
CA MET A 145 9.74 25.52 -15.31
C MET A 145 10.07 26.82 -16.05
N CYS A 146 11.13 27.52 -15.65
CA CYS A 146 11.59 28.73 -16.37
C CYS A 146 12.04 28.42 -17.79
N GLU A 147 12.80 27.33 -17.98
CA GLU A 147 13.23 26.89 -19.30
C GLU A 147 12.05 26.50 -20.19
N LEU A 148 11.06 25.77 -19.61
CA LEU A 148 9.84 25.44 -20.33
C LEU A 148 9.03 26.69 -20.72
N SER A 149 8.94 27.69 -19.84
CA SER A 149 8.18 28.93 -20.13
C SER A 149 8.79 29.78 -21.26
N MET A 150 10.06 29.59 -21.57
CA MET A 150 10.69 30.22 -22.75
C MET A 150 10.29 29.54 -24.05
N GLU A 151 9.88 28.28 -23.99
CA GLU A 151 9.50 27.46 -25.17
C GLU A 151 7.99 27.44 -25.40
N LYS A 152 7.21 27.42 -24.31
CA LYS A 152 5.78 27.27 -24.32
C LYS A 152 5.12 28.09 -23.23
N ASP A 153 4.09 28.84 -23.60
CA ASP A 153 3.22 29.51 -22.63
C ASP A 153 2.39 28.50 -21.85
N ILE A 154 2.46 28.59 -20.52
CA ILE A 154 1.66 27.75 -19.60
C ILE A 154 0.65 28.66 -18.94
N PRO A 155 -0.65 28.52 -19.25
CA PRO A 155 -1.68 29.32 -18.60
C PRO A 155 -1.67 29.16 -17.08
N ASP A 156 -1.84 30.26 -16.35
CA ASP A 156 -1.88 30.24 -14.88
C ASP A 156 -2.90 29.25 -14.31
N GLU A 157 -4.00 29.02 -15.02
CA GLU A 157 -5.04 28.06 -14.63
C GLU A 157 -4.58 26.60 -14.63
N TYR A 158 -3.43 26.29 -15.29
CA TYR A 158 -2.82 24.95 -15.30
C TYR A 158 -1.82 24.75 -14.16
N ILE A 159 -1.50 25.81 -13.40
CA ILE A 159 -0.76 25.70 -12.15
C ILE A 159 -1.72 25.25 -11.06
N ASN A 160 -2.03 23.97 -11.00
CA ASN A 160 -3.08 23.40 -10.18
C ASN A 160 -2.76 21.96 -9.72
N GLU A 161 -3.64 21.36 -8.90
CA GLU A 161 -3.49 20.00 -8.37
C GLU A 161 -3.45 18.92 -9.44
N TYR A 162 -4.17 19.09 -10.55
CA TYR A 162 -4.15 18.14 -11.66
C TYR A 162 -2.77 18.04 -12.29
N SER A 163 -2.14 19.18 -12.56
CA SER A 163 -0.78 19.21 -13.10
C SER A 163 0.27 18.70 -12.08
N VAL A 164 0.09 19.00 -10.77
CA VAL A 164 0.92 18.40 -9.72
C VAL A 164 0.84 16.86 -9.78
N ALA A 165 -0.37 16.32 -9.79
CA ALA A 165 -0.57 14.87 -9.81
C ALA A 165 0.04 14.21 -11.05
N ASN A 166 -0.11 14.81 -12.23
CA ASN A 166 0.45 14.31 -13.48
C ASN A 166 1.98 14.31 -13.47
N ILE A 167 2.61 15.41 -13.01
CA ILE A 167 4.07 15.51 -12.91
C ILE A 167 4.61 14.49 -11.94
N VAL A 168 3.99 14.34 -10.75
CA VAL A 168 4.37 13.36 -9.74
C VAL A 168 4.24 11.93 -10.26
N SER A 169 3.12 11.62 -10.94
CA SER A 169 2.90 10.30 -11.54
C SER A 169 3.95 9.99 -12.60
N ALA A 170 4.17 10.90 -13.55
CA ALA A 170 5.14 10.70 -14.63
C ALA A 170 6.59 10.57 -14.11
N PHE A 171 6.94 11.29 -13.04
CA PHE A 171 8.24 11.16 -12.40
C PHE A 171 8.38 9.85 -11.64
N THR A 172 7.31 9.38 -11.02
CA THR A 172 7.27 8.09 -10.33
C THR A 172 7.45 6.95 -11.33
N ASP A 173 6.76 6.97 -12.46
CA ASP A 173 6.90 5.97 -13.52
C ASP A 173 8.34 5.93 -14.06
N LEU A 174 8.94 7.08 -14.30
CA LEU A 174 10.33 7.17 -14.72
C LEU A 174 11.31 6.61 -13.69
N ARG A 175 11.07 6.90 -12.38
CA ARG A 175 11.90 6.33 -11.29
C ARG A 175 11.78 4.82 -11.26
N ILE A 176 10.57 4.28 -11.40
CA ILE A 176 10.36 2.84 -11.48
C ILE A 176 11.16 2.25 -12.64
N GLU A 177 11.06 2.83 -13.82
CA GLU A 177 11.73 2.34 -15.02
C GLU A 177 13.27 2.38 -14.90
N LYS A 178 13.82 3.52 -14.50
CA LYS A 178 15.29 3.74 -14.49
C LYS A 178 15.99 3.22 -13.23
N MET A 179 15.28 3.15 -12.08
CA MET A 179 15.92 2.92 -10.78
C MET A 179 15.61 1.56 -10.15
N GLN A 180 14.69 0.76 -10.68
CA GLN A 180 14.32 -0.53 -10.09
C GLN A 180 15.48 -1.55 -9.97
N THR A 181 16.61 -1.29 -10.60
CA THR A 181 17.82 -2.12 -10.52
C THR A 181 19.06 -1.39 -9.98
N ARG A 182 18.94 -0.10 -9.66
CA ARG A 182 20.08 0.79 -9.33
C ARG A 182 20.02 1.33 -7.89
N PHE A 183 19.40 0.59 -6.98
CA PHE A 183 19.33 0.95 -5.58
C PHE A 183 19.91 -0.15 -4.70
N LYS A 184 20.36 0.24 -3.51
CA LYS A 184 20.86 -0.64 -2.46
C LYS A 184 20.30 -0.24 -1.12
N TYR A 185 20.29 -1.17 -0.19
CA TYR A 185 19.94 -0.91 1.20
C TYR A 185 21.19 -0.83 2.06
N LYS A 186 21.17 0.09 3.04
CA LYS A 186 22.18 0.18 4.06
C LYS A 186 21.51 0.28 5.42
N ARG A 187 21.95 -0.55 6.36
CA ARG A 187 21.44 -0.56 7.73
C ARG A 187 21.70 0.78 8.41
N SER A 188 20.69 1.33 9.08
CA SER A 188 20.81 2.53 9.90
C SER A 188 21.53 2.20 11.19
N ALA A 189 22.37 3.13 11.65
CA ALA A 189 22.95 3.08 13.00
C ALA A 189 21.95 3.49 14.09
N GLN A 190 20.77 3.99 13.72
CA GLN A 190 19.74 4.38 14.69
C GLN A 190 19.17 3.15 15.39
N PRO A 191 18.95 3.22 16.72
CA PRO A 191 18.33 2.12 17.44
C PRO A 191 16.90 1.88 16.92
N VAL A 192 16.45 0.63 17.09
CA VAL A 192 15.05 0.25 16.85
C VAL A 192 14.15 1.11 17.74
N THR A 193 13.13 1.68 17.14
CA THR A 193 12.15 2.50 17.84
C THR A 193 10.96 1.67 18.27
N GLU A 194 10.19 2.18 19.20
CA GLU A 194 8.87 1.65 19.54
C GLU A 194 8.01 1.44 18.30
N THR A 195 7.34 0.29 18.24
CA THR A 195 6.42 -0.08 17.14
C THR A 195 5.00 -0.30 17.65
N THR A 196 4.07 -0.61 16.77
CA THR A 196 2.72 -1.04 17.15
C THR A 196 2.76 -2.35 17.96
N LEU A 197 3.72 -3.24 17.70
CA LEU A 197 3.82 -4.55 18.35
C LEU A 197 4.68 -4.52 19.61
N THR A 198 5.71 -3.68 19.66
CA THR A 198 6.71 -3.69 20.73
C THR A 198 6.97 -2.32 21.35
N TYR A 199 7.34 -2.32 22.62
CA TYR A 199 7.90 -1.17 23.31
C TYR A 199 9.35 -0.89 22.89
N LYS A 200 9.94 0.19 23.39
CA LYS A 200 11.34 0.58 23.11
C LYS A 200 12.38 -0.45 23.55
N ASP A 201 12.07 -1.22 24.58
CA ASP A 201 12.93 -2.28 25.11
C ASP A 201 12.81 -3.60 24.35
N GLY A 202 12.01 -3.63 23.27
CA GLY A 202 11.74 -4.82 22.46
C GLY A 202 10.72 -5.78 23.06
N SER A 203 10.17 -5.48 24.24
CA SER A 203 9.10 -6.30 24.82
C SER A 203 7.78 -6.13 24.04
N PRO A 204 6.99 -7.20 23.90
CA PRO A 204 5.71 -7.11 23.19
C PRO A 204 4.67 -6.36 24.01
N ARG A 205 3.80 -5.63 23.35
CA ARG A 205 2.59 -5.08 23.96
C ARG A 205 1.63 -6.19 24.34
N ASP A 206 0.91 -6.01 25.44
CA ASP A 206 -0.15 -6.96 25.81
C ASP A 206 -1.32 -6.91 24.86
N VAL A 207 -1.65 -5.70 24.42
CA VAL A 207 -2.83 -5.39 23.61
C VAL A 207 -2.47 -4.39 22.53
N ILE A 208 -3.01 -4.60 21.34
CA ILE A 208 -2.94 -3.66 20.22
C ILE A 208 -4.32 -3.43 19.60
N LYS A 209 -4.51 -2.32 18.92
CA LYS A 209 -5.79 -2.02 18.26
C LYS A 209 -5.97 -2.89 17.02
N GLN A 210 -7.14 -3.49 16.86
CA GLN A 210 -7.50 -4.31 15.70
C GLN A 210 -7.17 -3.64 14.37
N GLY A 211 -7.49 -2.36 14.22
CA GLY A 211 -7.24 -1.60 12.99
C GLY A 211 -5.77 -1.53 12.56
N ASN A 212 -4.85 -1.77 13.48
CA ASN A 212 -3.41 -1.84 13.19
C ASN A 212 -3.02 -3.17 12.54
N VAL A 213 -3.83 -4.22 12.68
CA VAL A 213 -3.59 -5.54 12.07
C VAL A 213 -4.46 -5.74 10.85
N GLY A 214 -5.74 -5.40 10.93
CA GLY A 214 -6.66 -5.51 9.80
C GLY A 214 -7.98 -4.80 10.04
N THR A 215 -8.77 -4.66 8.97
CA THR A 215 -10.06 -3.96 8.98
C THR A 215 -11.25 -4.87 9.18
N LYS A 216 -11.08 -6.18 8.91
CA LYS A 216 -12.12 -7.20 8.99
C LYS A 216 -11.82 -8.17 10.13
N PHE A 217 -12.87 -8.73 10.68
CA PHE A 217 -12.82 -9.72 11.76
C PHE A 217 -13.62 -10.96 11.37
N ALA A 218 -13.18 -12.12 11.83
CA ALA A 218 -13.98 -13.35 11.75
C ALA A 218 -14.09 -13.99 13.14
N GLU A 219 -15.26 -14.55 13.41
CA GLU A 219 -15.47 -15.38 14.59
C GLU A 219 -14.67 -16.68 14.48
N GLY A 220 -14.27 -17.22 15.63
CA GLY A 220 -13.49 -18.42 15.76
C GLY A 220 -12.17 -18.19 16.51
N THR A 221 -11.53 -19.29 16.86
CA THR A 221 -10.22 -19.28 17.55
C THR A 221 -9.13 -19.61 16.53
N PRO A 222 -8.15 -18.72 16.32
CA PRO A 222 -7.00 -19.04 15.47
C PRO A 222 -6.13 -20.12 16.13
N SER A 223 -5.26 -20.76 15.34
CA SER A 223 -4.27 -21.71 15.84
C SER A 223 -3.47 -21.14 17.01
N ASP A 224 -3.07 -22.00 17.97
CA ASP A 224 -2.22 -21.59 19.09
C ASP A 224 -0.82 -21.10 18.66
N LYS A 225 -0.41 -21.43 17.43
CA LYS A 225 0.82 -20.93 16.79
C LYS A 225 0.69 -19.50 16.27
N TYR A 226 -0.53 -18.94 16.23
CA TYR A 226 -0.77 -17.57 15.72
C TYR A 226 -0.54 -16.51 16.81
N LEU A 227 0.10 -15.41 16.43
CA LEU A 227 0.54 -14.34 17.32
C LEU A 227 -0.61 -13.66 18.10
N TYR A 228 -1.80 -13.61 17.55
CA TYR A 228 -2.94 -12.91 18.15
C TYR A 228 -4.06 -13.86 18.56
N ASP A 229 -4.89 -13.40 19.50
CA ASP A 229 -6.04 -14.13 20.02
C ASP A 229 -7.26 -14.09 19.09
N LYS A 230 -7.29 -13.15 18.11
CA LYS A 230 -8.42 -12.94 17.19
C LYS A 230 -8.00 -13.07 15.72
N ILE A 231 -8.94 -13.50 14.87
CA ILE A 231 -8.76 -13.60 13.41
C ILE A 231 -9.07 -12.24 12.78
N VAL A 232 -8.03 -11.46 12.50
CA VAL A 232 -8.13 -10.12 11.94
C VAL A 232 -7.36 -10.05 10.61
N PHE A 233 -8.03 -9.57 9.55
CA PHE A 233 -7.52 -9.61 8.18
C PHE A 233 -8.02 -8.42 7.35
N ASP A 234 -7.41 -8.19 6.20
CA ASP A 234 -7.88 -7.22 5.20
C ASP A 234 -8.44 -7.92 3.96
N SER A 235 -7.95 -9.13 3.62
CA SER A 235 -8.34 -9.88 2.43
C SER A 235 -8.75 -11.33 2.73
N PRO A 236 -9.53 -11.98 1.83
CA PRO A 236 -9.87 -13.41 1.97
C PRO A 236 -8.64 -14.32 2.00
N LEU A 237 -7.58 -13.98 1.26
CA LEU A 237 -6.32 -14.74 1.22
C LEU A 237 -5.61 -14.70 2.58
N GLU A 238 -5.55 -13.53 3.20
CA GLU A 238 -5.01 -13.38 4.55
C GLU A 238 -5.82 -14.17 5.59
N LYS A 239 -7.17 -14.14 5.50
CA LYS A 239 -8.03 -14.96 6.35
C LYS A 239 -7.70 -16.44 6.21
N ALA A 240 -7.54 -16.92 4.98
CA ALA A 240 -7.18 -18.32 4.72
C ALA A 240 -5.81 -18.66 5.35
N ASN A 241 -4.82 -17.77 5.25
CA ASN A 241 -3.50 -17.97 5.87
C ASN A 241 -3.58 -18.06 7.40
N ILE A 242 -4.39 -17.21 8.04
CA ILE A 242 -4.57 -17.23 9.51
C ILE A 242 -5.23 -18.53 9.97
N MET A 243 -6.17 -19.06 9.18
CA MET A 243 -6.95 -20.25 9.54
C MET A 243 -6.30 -21.57 9.11
N THR A 244 -5.24 -21.53 8.31
CA THR A 244 -4.54 -22.75 7.87
C THR A 244 -3.53 -23.15 8.93
N ASP A 245 -3.73 -24.33 9.55
CA ASP A 245 -2.73 -24.93 10.41
C ASP A 245 -1.76 -25.76 9.56
N ILE A 246 -0.46 -25.57 9.80
CA ILE A 246 0.64 -26.20 9.06
C ILE A 246 1.57 -26.81 10.10
N ASP A 247 1.82 -28.11 10.00
CA ASP A 247 2.58 -28.88 11.01
C ASP A 247 4.03 -28.35 11.14
N GLU A 248 4.64 -27.99 10.03
CA GLU A 248 6.00 -27.49 9.95
C GLU A 248 6.16 -26.08 10.52
N VAL A 249 5.06 -25.31 10.66
CA VAL A 249 5.09 -23.97 11.26
C VAL A 249 5.16 -24.07 12.78
N VAL A 250 6.18 -23.44 13.34
CA VAL A 250 6.34 -23.30 14.81
C VAL A 250 5.42 -22.23 15.32
N VAL A 251 5.58 -21.01 14.76
CA VAL A 251 4.79 -19.83 15.10
C VAL A 251 4.67 -18.94 13.86
N TYR A 252 3.61 -18.12 13.82
CA TYR A 252 3.42 -17.14 12.76
C TYR A 252 2.57 -15.96 13.24
N GLY A 253 2.64 -14.86 12.50
CA GLY A 253 1.84 -13.69 12.81
C GLY A 253 1.67 -12.76 11.62
N LYS A 254 0.54 -12.04 11.59
CA LYS A 254 0.36 -10.92 10.70
C LYS A 254 1.18 -9.74 11.21
N ILE A 255 1.93 -9.10 10.33
CA ILE A 255 2.75 -7.93 10.67
C ILE A 255 1.82 -6.72 10.84
N PRO A 256 1.85 -6.01 11.98
CA PRO A 256 1.03 -4.82 12.15
C PRO A 256 1.39 -3.74 11.13
N LYS A 257 0.39 -3.04 10.63
CA LYS A 257 0.54 -1.99 9.61
C LYS A 257 1.58 -0.96 10.04
N SER A 258 2.46 -0.60 9.13
CA SER A 258 3.52 0.40 9.34
C SER A 258 4.53 0.06 10.46
N SER A 259 4.54 -1.16 10.98
CA SER A 259 5.53 -1.58 12.00
C SER A 259 6.87 -1.97 11.38
N VAL A 260 6.85 -2.54 10.19
CA VAL A 260 8.03 -2.75 9.35
C VAL A 260 7.96 -1.72 8.23
N ALA A 261 9.01 -0.93 8.08
CA ALA A 261 9.04 0.18 7.13
C ALA A 261 10.21 0.00 6.17
N ILE A 262 9.98 -0.70 5.06
CA ILE A 262 10.95 -0.89 4.00
C ILE A 262 10.86 0.30 3.05
N PRO A 263 11.88 1.18 2.96
CA PRO A 263 11.86 2.28 2.02
C PRO A 263 11.80 1.78 0.57
N THR A 264 11.00 2.41 -0.27
CA THR A 264 10.86 2.01 -1.67
C THR A 264 11.27 3.12 -2.64
N ILE A 265 11.58 2.74 -3.87
CA ILE A 265 11.92 3.68 -4.94
C ILE A 265 10.75 4.59 -5.32
N VAL A 266 9.52 4.22 -4.97
CA VAL A 266 8.31 5.03 -5.23
C VAL A 266 8.06 6.11 -4.17
N GLY A 267 8.90 6.17 -3.12
CA GLY A 267 8.82 7.21 -2.08
C GLY A 267 7.93 6.87 -0.89
N GLU A 268 7.26 5.74 -0.90
CA GLU A 268 6.47 5.23 0.22
C GLU A 268 7.21 4.09 0.92
N ASN A 269 6.90 3.88 2.20
CA ASN A 269 7.35 2.69 2.90
C ASN A 269 6.44 1.50 2.59
N TYR A 270 7.04 0.34 2.42
CA TYR A 270 6.36 -0.93 2.26
C TYR A 270 6.44 -1.75 3.55
N SER A 271 5.41 -2.48 3.87
CA SER A 271 5.33 -3.42 5.00
C SER A 271 4.72 -4.72 4.51
N PRO A 272 5.40 -5.87 4.63
CA PRO A 272 4.84 -7.17 4.25
C PRO A 272 3.72 -7.61 5.21
N ASP A 273 2.95 -8.64 4.82
CA ASP A 273 1.76 -9.06 5.53
C ASP A 273 2.01 -10.04 6.67
N PHE A 274 2.83 -11.07 6.44
CA PHE A 274 3.04 -12.18 7.38
C PHE A 274 4.50 -12.50 7.63
N MET A 275 4.76 -13.02 8.83
CA MET A 275 6.03 -13.61 9.24
C MET A 275 5.79 -15.00 9.82
N TYR A 276 6.67 -15.95 9.48
CA TYR A 276 6.61 -17.35 9.89
C TYR A 276 7.98 -17.82 10.39
N VAL A 277 7.99 -18.61 11.44
CA VAL A 277 9.13 -19.44 11.85
C VAL A 277 8.75 -20.89 11.59
N VAL A 278 9.58 -21.59 10.82
CA VAL A 278 9.29 -22.93 10.31
C VAL A 278 10.45 -23.87 10.66
N LYS A 279 10.16 -25.08 11.09
CA LYS A 279 11.17 -26.14 11.31
C LYS A 279 11.40 -26.93 10.05
N HIS A 280 12.66 -27.28 9.80
CA HIS A 280 13.02 -28.26 8.82
C HIS A 280 12.45 -29.64 9.21
N LYS A 281 12.16 -30.51 8.23
CA LYS A 281 11.61 -31.86 8.48
C LYS A 281 12.48 -32.73 9.39
N ASP A 282 13.78 -32.47 9.43
CA ASP A 282 14.73 -33.13 10.34
C ASP A 282 14.82 -32.51 11.74
N GLY A 283 14.09 -31.40 11.96
CA GLY A 283 14.04 -30.68 13.22
C GLY A 283 15.30 -29.90 13.59
N THR A 284 16.29 -29.84 12.72
CA THR A 284 17.64 -29.31 13.03
C THR A 284 17.82 -27.81 12.75
N LYS A 285 16.93 -27.18 11.93
CA LYS A 285 17.07 -25.77 11.54
C LYS A 285 15.74 -25.05 11.50
N GLU A 286 15.70 -23.87 12.10
CA GLU A 286 14.59 -22.94 11.94
C GLU A 286 14.81 -22.05 10.72
N LEU A 287 13.76 -21.93 9.90
CA LEU A 287 13.73 -21.06 8.72
C LEU A 287 12.79 -19.89 8.99
N ASN A 288 13.26 -18.69 8.70
CA ASN A 288 12.46 -17.48 8.81
C ASN A 288 11.90 -17.10 7.44
N ILE A 289 10.58 -16.95 7.36
CA ILE A 289 9.86 -16.68 6.11
C ILE A 289 9.01 -15.43 6.31
N VAL A 290 9.08 -14.53 5.36
CA VAL A 290 8.18 -13.37 5.27
C VAL A 290 7.36 -13.48 3.99
N VAL A 291 6.05 -13.29 4.11
CA VAL A 291 5.10 -13.47 3.01
C VAL A 291 4.30 -12.19 2.78
N GLU A 292 4.24 -11.78 1.53
CA GLU A 292 3.33 -10.76 1.01
C GLU A 292 2.18 -11.42 0.26
N THR A 293 0.95 -11.03 0.53
CA THR A 293 -0.26 -11.58 -0.11
C THR A 293 -0.77 -10.67 -1.22
N LYS A 294 -1.06 -11.22 -2.39
CA LYS A 294 -1.62 -10.48 -3.53
C LYS A 294 -2.83 -11.20 -4.13
N LEU A 295 -3.94 -10.46 -4.28
CA LEU A 295 -5.18 -10.97 -4.86
C LEU A 295 -5.16 -11.01 -6.40
N VAL A 296 -4.02 -11.36 -6.98
CA VAL A 296 -3.85 -11.53 -8.43
C VAL A 296 -3.31 -12.93 -8.72
N GLU A 297 -3.61 -13.46 -9.89
CA GLU A 297 -3.16 -14.81 -10.28
C GLU A 297 -1.74 -14.83 -10.85
N ASN A 298 -1.29 -13.71 -11.44
CA ASN A 298 0.03 -13.57 -12.05
C ASN A 298 0.71 -12.27 -11.62
N LYS A 299 2.03 -12.32 -11.42
CA LYS A 299 2.84 -11.12 -11.13
C LYS A 299 2.74 -10.07 -12.24
N SER A 300 2.56 -10.48 -13.50
CA SER A 300 2.43 -9.55 -14.65
C SER A 300 1.17 -8.68 -14.62
N THR A 301 0.18 -9.03 -13.80
CA THR A 301 -1.05 -8.24 -13.60
C THR A 301 -0.95 -7.23 -12.47
N LEU A 302 0.18 -7.21 -11.75
CA LEU A 302 0.46 -6.19 -10.74
C LEU A 302 0.62 -4.82 -11.40
N ARG A 303 0.12 -3.79 -10.72
CA ARG A 303 0.40 -2.42 -11.13
C ARG A 303 1.91 -2.14 -10.99
N GLY A 304 2.49 -1.32 -11.87
CA GLY A 304 3.93 -1.01 -11.86
C GLY A 304 4.46 -0.58 -10.49
N ILE A 305 3.67 0.19 -9.73
CA ILE A 305 3.99 0.61 -8.34
C ILE A 305 4.05 -0.59 -7.38
N GLU A 306 3.13 -1.55 -7.48
CA GLU A 306 3.10 -2.73 -6.61
C GLU A 306 4.27 -3.68 -6.92
N ASP A 307 4.59 -3.88 -8.20
CA ASP A 307 5.76 -4.66 -8.63
C ASP A 307 7.07 -4.02 -8.14
N ALA A 308 7.18 -2.68 -8.23
CA ALA A 308 8.33 -1.95 -7.70
C ALA A 308 8.49 -2.10 -6.18
N LYS A 309 7.38 -2.08 -5.41
CA LYS A 309 7.39 -2.33 -3.95
C LYS A 309 7.87 -3.75 -3.63
N ILE A 310 7.40 -4.74 -4.38
CA ILE A 310 7.84 -6.16 -4.20
C ILE A 310 9.32 -6.31 -4.51
N LYS A 311 9.83 -5.74 -5.61
CA LYS A 311 11.25 -5.75 -5.93
C LYS A 311 12.11 -5.07 -4.87
N CYS A 312 11.62 -3.97 -4.28
CA CYS A 312 12.27 -3.34 -3.15
C CYS A 312 12.33 -4.28 -1.93
N ALA A 313 11.24 -4.99 -1.63
CA ALA A 313 11.23 -5.97 -0.55
C ALA A 313 12.19 -7.13 -0.81
N GLU A 314 12.20 -7.71 -2.01
CA GLU A 314 13.14 -8.77 -2.40
C GLU A 314 14.61 -8.32 -2.19
N ALA A 315 14.95 -7.11 -2.62
CA ALA A 315 16.29 -6.55 -2.42
C ALA A 315 16.62 -6.29 -0.95
N PHE A 316 15.64 -5.82 -0.16
CA PHE A 316 15.79 -5.60 1.28
C PHE A 316 16.08 -6.90 2.03
N PHE A 317 15.31 -7.96 1.79
CA PHE A 317 15.51 -9.25 2.44
C PHE A 317 16.80 -9.93 2.00
N LYS A 318 17.22 -9.74 0.75
CA LYS A 318 18.55 -10.13 0.28
C LYS A 318 19.66 -9.40 1.05
N GLN A 319 19.49 -8.10 1.32
CA GLN A 319 20.45 -7.33 2.11
C GLN A 319 20.50 -7.81 3.57
N LEU A 320 19.37 -8.16 4.19
CA LEU A 320 19.35 -8.78 5.53
C LEU A 320 20.19 -10.06 5.57
N THR A 321 20.10 -10.89 4.53
CA THR A 321 20.91 -12.11 4.42
C THR A 321 22.41 -11.79 4.31
N ILE A 322 22.78 -10.76 3.54
CA ILE A 322 24.17 -10.26 3.45
C ILE A 322 24.67 -9.76 4.81
N ASP A 323 23.79 -9.10 5.57
CA ASP A 323 24.09 -8.60 6.92
C ASP A 323 24.12 -9.70 7.98
N GLY A 324 24.02 -10.96 7.58
CA GLY A 324 24.22 -12.15 8.42
C GLY A 324 22.93 -12.74 9.01
N TYR A 325 21.74 -12.32 8.51
CA TYR A 325 20.46 -12.87 8.97
C TYR A 325 19.66 -13.47 7.80
N THR A 326 19.61 -14.79 7.75
CA THR A 326 18.90 -15.51 6.68
C THR A 326 17.39 -15.43 6.88
N VAL A 327 16.70 -14.83 5.93
CA VAL A 327 15.24 -14.76 5.86
C VAL A 327 14.78 -14.88 4.41
N SER A 328 13.79 -15.72 4.16
CA SER A 328 13.20 -15.89 2.83
C SER A 328 11.98 -14.97 2.66
N PHE A 329 11.95 -14.20 1.58
CA PHE A 329 10.79 -13.37 1.23
C PHE A 329 10.05 -13.98 0.03
N HIS A 330 8.73 -14.11 0.16
CA HIS A 330 7.88 -14.69 -0.86
C HIS A 330 6.62 -13.87 -1.11
N THR A 331 6.22 -13.80 -2.39
CA THR A 331 4.93 -13.25 -2.79
C THR A 331 3.94 -14.37 -3.01
N GLN A 332 2.88 -14.39 -2.22
CA GLN A 332 1.76 -15.33 -2.37
C GLN A 332 0.72 -14.73 -3.30
N LEU A 333 0.45 -15.39 -4.42
CA LEU A 333 -0.62 -15.05 -5.35
C LEU A 333 -1.92 -15.77 -4.97
N SER A 334 -3.07 -15.32 -5.49
CA SER A 334 -4.39 -15.86 -5.15
C SER A 334 -4.57 -17.34 -5.49
N ASN A 335 -3.81 -17.86 -6.45
CA ASN A 335 -3.82 -19.26 -6.88
C ASN A 335 -2.84 -20.15 -6.12
N LYS A 336 -2.05 -19.61 -5.17
CA LYS A 336 -1.04 -20.37 -4.41
C LYS A 336 -1.37 -20.36 -2.91
N LYS A 337 -1.41 -21.55 -2.29
CA LYS A 337 -1.59 -21.65 -0.83
C LYS A 337 -0.26 -21.37 -0.11
N VAL A 338 -0.33 -20.76 1.08
CA VAL A 338 0.85 -20.50 1.91
C VAL A 338 1.63 -21.79 2.25
N LYS A 339 0.91 -22.91 2.44
CA LYS A 339 1.56 -24.22 2.65
C LYS A 339 2.51 -24.59 1.51
N GLN A 340 2.14 -24.34 0.26
CA GLN A 340 3.02 -24.64 -0.90
C GLN A 340 4.31 -23.80 -0.87
N ILE A 341 4.22 -22.54 -0.40
CA ILE A 341 5.41 -21.68 -0.25
C ILE A 341 6.33 -22.26 0.83
N ILE A 342 5.75 -22.68 1.96
CA ILE A 342 6.50 -23.26 3.07
C ILE A 342 7.15 -24.58 2.64
N ASP A 343 6.41 -25.46 1.96
CA ASP A 343 6.93 -26.73 1.44
C ASP A 343 8.09 -26.49 0.46
N ASP A 344 7.97 -25.50 -0.45
CA ASP A 344 9.03 -25.12 -1.39
C ASP A 344 10.31 -24.65 -0.66
N VAL A 345 10.16 -23.84 0.39
CA VAL A 345 11.29 -23.33 1.19
C VAL A 345 11.98 -24.43 2.00
N ILE A 346 11.22 -25.40 2.51
CA ILE A 346 11.76 -26.53 3.27
C ILE A 346 12.49 -27.53 2.33
N ALA A 347 12.05 -27.62 1.08
CA ALA A 347 12.63 -28.55 0.10
C ALA A 347 13.92 -28.03 -0.56
N GLY A 348 14.13 -26.69 -0.61
CA GLY A 348 15.30 -26.03 -1.23
C GLY A 348 16.45 -25.86 -0.29
#